data_88ff1a3747a25036848dd1f2d1d231a3
#
_entry.id   88ff1a3747a25036848dd1f2d1d231a3
#
_cell.length_a   1.000
_cell.length_b   1.000
_cell.length_c   1.000
_cell.angle_alpha   90.00
_cell.angle_beta   90.00
_cell.angle_gamma   90.00
#
_symmetry.space_group_name_H-M   'P 1'
#
loop_
_entity.id
_entity.type
_entity.pdbx_description
1 polymer ?
#
loop_
_entity_poly.entity_id
_entity_poly.type
_entity_poly.pdbx_seq_one_letter_code
_entity_poly.pdbx_strand_id
1 'polypeptide(L)'
;MSTSENTTTAIVHEVINEEYEYIQYNKQLRLIRSVKDDMYQMQSIMNALRSTKQAYHWFENQQTKELLEEFPHMIASLGKPGEEIPYENRKNLAPGLKGYYVHRLLVNAVAMWASPRYACYIFMMLDELYKAERGEMEKKLHAKDEVIESKDKSIQKRIPRSVPKGKEKSYKYMIYTEELEKEEDKDMVMLHLVRRNNKSFYDLAKIYKSDRNWFYRENLPISMTPNEQ
;
A
#
# COMPACT_ATOMS: atom_id res chain seq x y z
N MET A 1 19.76 -1.11 17.82
CA MET A 1 18.70 -0.07 17.87
C MET A 1 19.18 1.08 17.02
N SER A 2 18.71 1.15 15.77
CA SER A 2 19.03 2.23 14.84
C SER A 2 17.73 2.99 14.62
N THR A 3 17.65 4.16 15.24
CA THR A 3 16.59 5.13 15.03
C THR A 3 16.73 5.67 13.61
N SER A 4 15.81 5.29 12.72
CA SER A 4 15.64 5.98 11.44
C SER A 4 15.15 7.38 11.74
N GLU A 5 16.04 8.36 11.66
CA GLU A 5 15.67 9.76 11.60
C GLU A 5 14.82 9.98 10.34
N ASN A 6 13.51 10.05 10.53
CA ASN A 6 12.61 10.66 9.57
C ASN A 6 13.01 12.13 9.45
N THR A 7 13.87 12.43 8.50
CA THR A 7 14.12 13.80 8.06
C THR A 7 12.86 14.29 7.34
N THR A 8 11.88 14.69 8.13
CA THR A 8 10.78 15.55 7.67
C THR A 8 11.44 16.83 7.18
N THR A 9 11.58 16.98 5.88
CA THR A 9 12.09 18.20 5.27
C THR A 9 11.10 19.29 5.67
N ALA A 10 11.51 20.19 6.56
CA ALA A 10 10.69 21.30 7.00
C ALA A 10 10.32 22.11 5.75
N ILE A 11 9.03 22.10 5.41
CA ILE A 11 8.47 22.93 4.35
C ILE A 11 8.54 24.34 4.91
N VAL A 12 9.44 25.17 4.38
CA VAL A 12 9.57 26.56 4.80
C VAL A 12 8.39 27.32 4.20
N HIS A 13 7.44 27.69 5.05
CA HIS A 13 6.32 28.55 4.69
C HIS A 13 6.67 29.98 5.04
N GLU A 14 6.61 30.86 4.05
CA GLU A 14 6.73 32.31 4.23
C GLU A 14 5.39 32.94 3.88
N VAL A 15 4.72 33.49 4.89
CA VAL A 15 3.39 34.09 4.76
C VAL A 15 3.47 35.38 3.94
N ILE A 16 2.68 35.50 2.88
CA ILE A 16 2.48 36.71 2.11
C ILE A 16 1.35 37.53 2.70
N ASN A 17 0.21 36.87 2.98
CA ASN A 17 -0.96 37.40 3.68
C ASN A 17 -1.79 36.22 4.24
N GLU A 18 -2.98 36.50 4.78
CA GLU A 18 -3.85 35.46 5.37
C GLU A 18 -4.28 34.35 4.40
N GLU A 19 -4.28 34.61 3.09
CA GLU A 19 -4.76 33.69 2.06
C GLU A 19 -3.65 33.06 1.22
N TYR A 20 -2.44 33.65 1.20
CA TYR A 20 -1.35 33.25 0.31
C TYR A 20 -0.02 33.16 1.04
N GLU A 21 0.78 32.16 0.65
CA GLU A 21 2.11 31.91 1.21
C GLU A 21 3.10 31.46 0.13
N TYR A 22 4.40 31.65 0.39
CA TYR A 22 5.45 30.98 -0.35
C TYR A 22 5.73 29.62 0.28
N ILE A 23 5.83 28.59 -0.56
CA ILE A 23 6.26 27.27 -0.14
C ILE A 23 7.46 26.79 -0.97
N GLN A 24 8.25 25.92 -0.37
CA GLN A 24 9.29 25.19 -1.07
C GLN A 24 8.71 23.89 -1.62
N TYR A 25 8.56 23.81 -2.94
CA TYR A 25 8.01 22.63 -3.62
C TYR A 25 9.16 21.81 -4.24
N ASN A 26 9.18 20.50 -4.00
CA ASN A 26 10.20 19.57 -4.51
C ASN A 26 11.66 20.04 -4.36
N LYS A 27 12.00 20.72 -3.27
CA LYS A 27 13.33 21.27 -2.97
C LYS A 27 13.90 22.27 -4.00
N GLN A 28 13.26 22.45 -5.15
CA GLN A 28 13.76 23.28 -6.27
C GLN A 28 12.90 24.49 -6.57
N LEU A 29 11.62 24.43 -6.29
CA LEU A 29 10.67 25.46 -6.69
C LEU A 29 10.14 26.20 -5.48
N ARG A 30 10.33 27.52 -5.43
CA ARG A 30 9.65 28.42 -4.50
C ARG A 30 8.39 28.93 -5.17
N LEU A 31 7.22 28.48 -4.70
CA LEU A 31 5.94 28.72 -5.34
C LEU A 31 5.00 29.51 -4.43
N ILE A 32 4.09 30.26 -5.02
CA ILE A 32 2.98 30.89 -4.32
C ILE A 32 1.82 29.89 -4.26
N ARG A 33 1.35 29.60 -3.04
CA ARG A 33 0.21 28.73 -2.75
C ARG A 33 -0.93 29.53 -2.14
N SER A 34 -2.15 29.22 -2.54
CA SER A 34 -3.36 29.63 -1.85
C SER A 34 -3.62 28.66 -0.70
N VAL A 35 -3.74 29.17 0.52
CA VAL A 35 -3.96 28.39 1.74
C VAL A 35 -5.36 27.78 1.75
N LYS A 36 -6.35 28.48 1.18
CA LYS A 36 -7.77 28.12 1.20
C LYS A 36 -8.07 26.84 0.42
N ASP A 37 -7.48 26.66 -0.75
CA ASP A 37 -7.85 25.64 -1.73
C ASP A 37 -6.66 24.85 -2.29
N ASP A 38 -5.47 25.03 -1.72
CA ASP A 38 -4.23 24.37 -2.10
C ASP A 38 -3.88 24.49 -3.61
N MET A 39 -4.25 25.63 -4.20
CA MET A 39 -3.91 25.95 -5.59
C MET A 39 -2.63 26.77 -5.70
N TYR A 40 -1.88 26.55 -6.77
CA TYR A 40 -0.55 27.11 -6.97
C TYR A 40 -0.52 28.10 -8.14
N GLN A 41 0.05 29.27 -7.90
CA GLN A 41 0.16 30.29 -8.93
C GLN A 41 1.09 29.85 -10.07
N MET A 42 0.58 29.79 -11.27
CA MET A 42 1.31 29.34 -12.45
C MET A 42 2.52 30.23 -12.79
N GLN A 43 2.36 31.56 -12.62
CA GLN A 43 3.46 32.50 -12.86
C GLN A 43 4.64 32.27 -11.90
N SER A 44 4.39 31.91 -10.66
CA SER A 44 5.46 31.57 -9.70
C SER A 44 6.22 30.32 -10.11
N ILE A 45 5.54 29.31 -10.70
CA ILE A 45 6.17 28.11 -11.25
C ILE A 45 7.13 28.49 -12.38
N MET A 46 6.64 29.32 -13.32
CA MET A 46 7.43 29.75 -14.47
C MET A 46 8.63 30.60 -14.07
N ASN A 47 8.45 31.52 -13.11
CA ASN A 47 9.52 32.37 -12.59
C ASN A 47 10.61 31.51 -11.88
N ALA A 48 10.21 30.54 -11.05
CA ALA A 48 11.15 29.64 -10.38
C ALA A 48 12.01 28.85 -11.37
N LEU A 49 11.44 28.49 -12.52
CA LEU A 49 12.12 27.77 -13.61
C LEU A 49 12.83 28.68 -14.61
N ARG A 50 12.75 30.00 -14.43
CA ARG A 50 13.24 30.98 -15.38
C ARG A 50 12.74 30.79 -16.82
N SER A 51 11.48 30.33 -16.94
CA SER A 51 10.86 30.07 -18.23
C SER A 51 10.43 31.36 -18.90
N THR A 52 10.69 31.47 -20.18
CA THR A 52 10.24 32.63 -21.03
C THR A 52 8.87 32.36 -21.66
N LYS A 53 8.30 31.16 -21.44
CA LYS A 53 6.99 30.81 -21.97
C LYS A 53 5.90 31.62 -21.27
N GLN A 54 4.77 31.76 -21.91
CA GLN A 54 3.62 32.46 -21.35
C GLN A 54 2.54 31.43 -20.95
N ALA A 55 1.88 31.64 -19.80
CA ALA A 55 0.94 30.72 -19.21
C ALA A 55 -0.18 30.29 -20.16
N TYR A 56 -0.68 31.18 -21.01
CA TYR A 56 -1.78 30.86 -21.93
C TYR A 56 -1.41 29.79 -22.96
N HIS A 57 -0.15 29.71 -23.41
CA HIS A 57 0.30 28.67 -24.33
C HIS A 57 0.22 27.25 -23.74
N TRP A 58 0.27 27.13 -22.41
CA TRP A 58 0.05 25.85 -21.77
C TRP A 58 -1.37 25.33 -22.02
N PHE A 59 -2.36 26.21 -21.91
CA PHE A 59 -3.78 25.88 -22.15
C PHE A 59 -4.10 25.63 -23.63
N GLU A 60 -3.32 26.20 -24.55
CA GLU A 60 -3.47 25.97 -26.00
C GLU A 60 -2.95 24.60 -26.45
N ASN A 61 -2.05 23.99 -25.68
CA ASN A 61 -1.44 22.71 -26.00
C ASN A 61 -2.51 21.60 -25.96
N GLN A 62 -2.55 20.78 -27.01
CA GLN A 62 -3.51 19.68 -27.12
C GLN A 62 -3.42 18.69 -25.95
N GLN A 63 -2.20 18.29 -25.56
CA GLN A 63 -2.00 17.40 -24.41
C GLN A 63 -2.54 17.99 -23.10
N THR A 64 -2.44 19.31 -22.93
CA THR A 64 -2.99 20.00 -21.76
C THR A 64 -4.50 19.97 -21.77
N LYS A 65 -5.16 20.15 -22.91
CA LYS A 65 -6.60 20.09 -23.02
C LYS A 65 -7.11 18.70 -22.64
N GLU A 66 -6.51 17.66 -23.19
CA GLU A 66 -6.83 16.27 -22.84
C GLU A 66 -6.62 15.98 -21.35
N LEU A 67 -5.50 16.46 -20.77
CA LEU A 67 -5.23 16.34 -19.33
C LEU A 67 -6.30 17.03 -18.48
N LEU A 68 -6.74 18.22 -18.88
CA LEU A 68 -7.76 18.98 -18.15
C LEU A 68 -9.15 18.36 -18.27
N GLU A 69 -9.47 17.71 -19.38
CA GLU A 69 -10.70 16.95 -19.59
C GLU A 69 -10.72 15.68 -18.70
N GLU A 70 -9.60 14.98 -18.56
CA GLU A 70 -9.48 13.79 -17.71
C GLU A 70 -9.36 14.11 -16.21
N PHE A 71 -9.02 15.34 -15.86
CA PHE A 71 -8.74 15.73 -14.48
C PHE A 71 -9.89 15.43 -13.50
N PRO A 72 -11.18 15.76 -13.79
CA PRO A 72 -12.30 15.44 -12.89
C PRO A 72 -12.44 13.94 -12.65
N HIS A 73 -12.25 13.10 -13.67
CA HIS A 73 -12.31 11.64 -13.56
C HIS A 73 -11.19 11.12 -12.66
N MET A 74 -9.99 11.66 -12.79
CA MET A 74 -8.86 11.31 -11.94
C MET A 74 -9.13 11.67 -10.48
N ILE A 75 -9.64 12.87 -10.19
CA ILE A 75 -9.96 13.30 -8.82
C ILE A 75 -11.08 12.44 -8.21
N ALA A 76 -12.11 12.11 -8.98
CA ALA A 76 -13.18 11.21 -8.53
C ALA A 76 -12.62 9.82 -8.14
N SER A 77 -11.69 9.28 -8.93
CA SER A 77 -11.05 7.99 -8.65
C SER A 77 -10.21 8.00 -7.36
N LEU A 78 -9.70 9.16 -6.96
CA LEU A 78 -8.95 9.35 -5.72
C LEU A 78 -9.86 9.55 -4.48
N GLY A 79 -11.19 9.53 -4.66
CA GLY A 79 -12.16 9.69 -3.57
C GLY A 79 -12.15 11.08 -2.94
N LYS A 80 -11.83 12.13 -3.70
CA LYS A 80 -11.74 13.53 -3.25
C LYS A 80 -12.81 14.42 -3.90
N PRO A 81 -14.07 14.24 -3.58
CA PRO A 81 -15.12 15.11 -4.10
C PRO A 81 -14.90 16.55 -3.60
N GLY A 82 -15.06 17.52 -4.50
CA GLY A 82 -14.88 18.95 -4.21
C GLY A 82 -13.51 19.54 -4.62
N GLU A 83 -12.52 18.72 -4.99
CA GLU A 83 -11.24 19.17 -5.56
C GLU A 83 -11.25 19.15 -7.11
N GLU A 84 -12.40 19.18 -7.76
CA GLU A 84 -12.56 18.93 -9.20
C GLU A 84 -12.12 20.09 -10.11
N ILE A 85 -11.80 21.26 -9.54
CA ILE A 85 -11.40 22.44 -10.29
C ILE A 85 -9.90 22.34 -10.65
N PRO A 86 -9.55 22.11 -11.93
CA PRO A 86 -8.16 21.95 -12.33
C PRO A 86 -7.37 23.27 -12.27
N TYR A 87 -7.99 24.39 -12.60
CA TYR A 87 -7.39 25.72 -12.58
C TYR A 87 -8.41 26.83 -12.43
N GLU A 88 -7.97 28.01 -11.98
CA GLU A 88 -8.75 29.22 -11.86
C GLU A 88 -7.93 30.45 -12.30
N ASN A 89 -8.58 31.41 -12.97
CA ASN A 89 -7.95 32.69 -13.29
C ASN A 89 -8.41 33.78 -12.32
N ARG A 90 -7.52 34.15 -11.39
CA ARG A 90 -7.79 35.13 -10.32
C ARG A 90 -7.32 36.51 -10.73
N LYS A 91 -8.25 37.36 -11.21
CA LYS A 91 -7.95 38.68 -11.74
C LYS A 91 -7.98 39.77 -10.66
N ASN A 92 -8.77 39.60 -9.60
CA ASN A 92 -9.07 40.62 -8.59
C ASN A 92 -8.16 40.51 -7.34
N LEU A 93 -6.89 40.19 -7.54
CA LEU A 93 -5.90 40.12 -6.47
C LEU A 93 -4.89 41.25 -6.52
N ALA A 94 -4.09 41.38 -5.46
CA ALA A 94 -2.98 42.34 -5.41
C ALA A 94 -1.95 42.06 -6.53
N PRO A 95 -1.20 43.10 -6.98
CA PRO A 95 -0.11 42.91 -7.91
C PRO A 95 0.85 41.83 -7.43
N GLY A 96 1.21 40.90 -8.32
CA GLY A 96 2.06 39.75 -7.99
C GLY A 96 1.29 38.49 -7.61
N LEU A 97 0.03 38.60 -7.18
CA LEU A 97 -0.83 37.44 -6.87
C LEU A 97 -1.84 37.16 -7.99
N LYS A 98 -2.04 38.05 -8.95
CA LYS A 98 -2.94 37.86 -10.08
C LYS A 98 -2.47 36.73 -11.00
N GLY A 99 -3.41 36.11 -11.71
CA GLY A 99 -3.13 35.15 -12.77
C GLY A 99 -3.77 33.80 -12.59
N TYR A 100 -3.27 32.83 -13.34
CA TYR A 100 -3.78 31.45 -13.28
C TYR A 100 -3.22 30.72 -12.05
N TYR A 101 -4.10 30.05 -11.37
CA TYR A 101 -3.80 29.11 -10.29
C TYR A 101 -4.18 27.71 -10.75
N VAL A 102 -3.32 26.75 -10.53
CA VAL A 102 -3.54 25.33 -10.89
C VAL A 102 -3.59 24.46 -9.65
N HIS A 103 -4.37 23.41 -9.74
CA HIS A 103 -4.45 22.43 -8.68
C HIS A 103 -3.07 21.79 -8.42
N ARG A 104 -2.79 21.40 -7.17
CA ARG A 104 -1.48 20.84 -6.73
C ARG A 104 -0.98 19.69 -7.61
N LEU A 105 -1.87 18.80 -8.10
CA LEU A 105 -1.49 17.68 -8.95
C LEU A 105 -1.02 18.13 -10.35
N LEU A 106 -1.39 19.33 -10.80
CA LEU A 106 -0.99 19.89 -12.09
C LEU A 106 0.31 20.69 -12.03
N VAL A 107 0.84 20.98 -10.84
CA VAL A 107 2.09 21.75 -10.68
C VAL A 107 3.23 21.12 -11.47
N ASN A 108 3.43 19.82 -11.37
CA ASN A 108 4.48 19.12 -12.11
C ASN A 108 4.23 19.14 -13.63
N ALA A 109 2.98 19.04 -14.07
CA ALA A 109 2.64 19.11 -15.49
C ALA A 109 3.02 20.48 -16.09
N VAL A 110 2.65 21.58 -15.40
CA VAL A 110 3.05 22.94 -15.78
C VAL A 110 4.58 23.10 -15.77
N ALA A 111 5.24 22.64 -14.72
CA ALA A 111 6.69 22.79 -14.55
C ALA A 111 7.47 21.99 -15.60
N MET A 112 7.05 20.76 -15.93
CA MET A 112 7.68 19.95 -16.98
C MET A 112 7.49 20.57 -18.36
N TRP A 113 6.30 21.13 -18.64
CA TRP A 113 6.07 21.88 -19.87
C TRP A 113 6.90 23.15 -19.93
N ALA A 114 7.03 23.88 -18.83
CA ALA A 114 7.79 25.12 -18.75
C ALA A 114 9.30 24.89 -18.94
N SER A 115 9.84 23.78 -18.44
CA SER A 115 11.28 23.49 -18.46
C SER A 115 11.56 22.00 -18.75
N PRO A 116 12.15 21.67 -19.91
CA PRO A 116 12.62 20.33 -20.19
C PRO A 116 13.64 19.79 -19.17
N ARG A 117 14.47 20.68 -18.62
CA ARG A 117 15.43 20.33 -17.57
C ARG A 117 14.71 19.84 -16.30
N TYR A 118 13.61 20.48 -15.94
CA TYR A 118 12.79 20.05 -14.81
C TYR A 118 12.10 18.71 -15.10
N ALA A 119 11.65 18.49 -16.33
CA ALA A 119 11.10 17.21 -16.73
C ALA A 119 12.11 16.07 -16.53
N CYS A 120 13.35 16.24 -16.98
CA CYS A 120 14.42 15.27 -16.74
C CYS A 120 14.65 15.01 -15.24
N TYR A 121 14.63 16.08 -14.41
CA TYR A 121 14.77 15.94 -12.96
C TYR A 121 13.63 15.09 -12.36
N ILE A 122 12.38 15.34 -12.74
CA ILE A 122 11.24 14.55 -12.27
C ILE A 122 11.36 13.08 -12.70
N PHE A 123 11.76 12.80 -13.95
CA PHE A 123 11.95 11.45 -14.42
C PHE A 123 13.05 10.70 -13.64
N MET A 124 14.16 11.38 -13.35
CA MET A 124 15.22 10.81 -12.51
C MET A 124 14.72 10.52 -11.08
N MET A 125 13.98 11.43 -10.47
CA MET A 125 13.41 11.26 -9.14
C MET A 125 12.42 10.07 -9.09
N LEU A 126 11.58 9.92 -10.12
CA LEU A 126 10.66 8.78 -10.24
C LEU A 126 11.42 7.46 -10.39
N ASP A 127 12.47 7.43 -11.20
CA ASP A 127 13.32 6.24 -11.38
C ASP A 127 13.98 5.82 -10.06
N GLU A 128 14.46 6.78 -9.27
CA GLU A 128 15.01 6.52 -7.93
C GLU A 128 13.96 5.95 -6.97
N LEU A 129 12.74 6.51 -6.97
CA LEU A 129 11.64 6.00 -6.17
C LEU A 129 11.28 4.55 -6.57
N TYR A 130 11.12 4.27 -7.85
CA TYR A 130 10.85 2.92 -8.33
C TYR A 130 11.95 1.92 -7.99
N LYS A 131 13.21 2.34 -8.06
CA LYS A 131 14.35 1.50 -7.63
C LYS A 131 14.32 1.20 -6.14
N ALA A 132 14.00 2.22 -5.32
CA ALA A 132 13.87 2.05 -3.88
C ALA A 132 12.73 1.10 -3.51
N GLU A 133 11.53 1.29 -4.10
CA GLU A 133 10.37 0.41 -3.88
C GLU A 133 10.65 -1.03 -4.31
N ARG A 134 11.29 -1.21 -5.48
CA ARG A 134 11.69 -2.54 -5.95
C ARG A 134 12.65 -3.21 -4.98
N GLY A 135 13.67 -2.49 -4.52
CA GLY A 135 14.62 -3.03 -3.56
C GLY A 135 13.99 -3.40 -2.21
N GLU A 136 12.98 -2.66 -1.75
CA GLU A 136 12.20 -3.05 -0.57
C GLU A 136 11.33 -4.29 -0.80
N MET A 137 10.70 -4.39 -1.97
CA MET A 137 9.93 -5.58 -2.34
C MET A 137 10.81 -6.83 -2.40
N GLU A 138 11.98 -6.73 -3.02
CA GLU A 138 12.95 -7.83 -3.10
C GLU A 138 13.40 -8.30 -1.72
N LYS A 139 13.69 -7.37 -0.80
CA LYS A 139 14.02 -7.71 0.60
C LYS A 139 12.87 -8.43 1.32
N LYS A 140 11.64 -7.96 1.13
CA LYS A 140 10.45 -8.60 1.72
C LYS A 140 10.20 -9.98 1.13
N LEU A 141 10.45 -10.17 -0.17
CA LEU A 141 10.33 -11.46 -0.84
C LEU A 141 11.37 -12.44 -0.29
N HIS A 142 12.64 -12.05 -0.25
CA HIS A 142 13.72 -12.88 0.29
C HIS A 142 13.46 -13.31 1.74
N ALA A 143 13.00 -12.40 2.60
CA ALA A 143 12.64 -12.74 3.97
C ALA A 143 11.49 -13.77 4.06
N LYS A 144 10.52 -13.71 3.15
CA LYS A 144 9.44 -14.72 3.06
C LYS A 144 9.98 -16.07 2.59
N ASP A 145 10.88 -16.08 1.61
CA ASP A 145 11.49 -17.31 1.10
C ASP A 145 12.31 -18.02 2.18
N GLU A 146 13.08 -17.28 2.99
CA GLU A 146 13.78 -17.83 4.15
C GLU A 146 12.82 -18.49 5.16
N VAL A 147 11.68 -17.84 5.44
CA VAL A 147 10.66 -18.40 6.32
C VAL A 147 10.04 -19.68 5.74
N ILE A 148 9.75 -19.70 4.44
CA ILE A 148 9.23 -20.89 3.74
C ILE A 148 10.26 -22.01 3.83
N GLU A 149 11.51 -21.77 3.50
CA GLU A 149 12.56 -22.78 3.57
C GLU A 149 12.75 -23.35 4.99
N SER A 150 12.68 -22.48 6.02
CA SER A 150 12.76 -22.93 7.40
C SER A 150 11.58 -23.81 7.80
N LYS A 151 10.38 -23.47 7.34
CA LYS A 151 9.17 -24.27 7.56
C LYS A 151 9.23 -25.61 6.83
N ASP A 152 9.70 -25.62 5.60
CA ASP A 152 9.85 -26.84 4.81
C ASP A 152 10.86 -27.80 5.47
N LYS A 153 12.02 -27.29 5.93
CA LYS A 153 12.98 -28.07 6.73
C LYS A 153 12.35 -28.63 8.01
N SER A 154 11.47 -27.85 8.67
CA SER A 154 10.74 -28.30 9.86
C SER A 154 9.71 -29.37 9.52
N ILE A 155 9.01 -29.26 8.40
CA ILE A 155 8.04 -30.26 7.92
C ILE A 155 8.78 -31.56 7.57
N GLN A 156 9.85 -31.48 6.81
CA GLN A 156 10.66 -32.65 6.44
C GLN A 156 11.20 -33.39 7.68
N LYS A 157 11.60 -32.70 8.74
CA LYS A 157 12.00 -33.32 10.01
C LYS A 157 10.83 -34.03 10.72
N ARG A 158 9.60 -33.69 10.41
CA ARG A 158 8.39 -34.31 11.00
C ARG A 158 7.89 -35.54 10.22
N ILE A 159 8.26 -35.66 8.94
CA ILE A 159 7.89 -36.81 8.09
C ILE A 159 8.28 -38.14 8.73
N PRO A 160 9.47 -38.35 9.35
CA PRO A 160 9.80 -39.61 10.02
C PRO A 160 8.92 -39.94 11.21
N ARG A 161 8.13 -38.97 11.72
CA ARG A 161 7.14 -39.21 12.77
C ARG A 161 5.76 -39.66 12.23
N SER A 162 5.62 -39.76 10.90
CA SER A 162 4.47 -40.43 10.30
C SER A 162 4.41 -41.89 10.73
N VAL A 163 3.25 -42.50 10.62
CA VAL A 163 3.06 -43.90 11.02
C VAL A 163 4.02 -44.77 10.24
N PRO A 164 4.82 -45.61 10.90
CA PRO A 164 5.75 -46.50 10.19
C PRO A 164 4.95 -47.42 9.24
N LYS A 165 5.54 -47.65 8.06
CA LYS A 165 4.93 -48.54 7.05
C LYS A 165 4.59 -49.88 7.65
N GLY A 166 3.36 -50.32 7.42
CA GLY A 166 2.84 -51.59 7.95
C GLY A 166 2.22 -51.52 9.38
N LYS A 167 2.25 -50.33 10.00
CA LYS A 167 1.60 -50.09 11.31
C LYS A 167 0.38 -49.17 11.21
N GLU A 168 -0.11 -48.91 10.03
CA GLU A 168 -1.22 -48.00 9.76
C GLU A 168 -2.49 -48.41 10.55
N LYS A 169 -2.78 -49.69 10.61
CA LYS A 169 -3.92 -50.25 11.35
C LYS A 169 -3.81 -50.08 12.87
N SER A 170 -2.62 -49.78 13.39
CA SER A 170 -2.39 -49.62 14.83
C SER A 170 -2.64 -48.18 15.32
N TYR A 171 -2.94 -47.26 14.42
CA TYR A 171 -3.20 -45.85 14.75
C TYR A 171 -4.59 -45.43 14.26
N LYS A 172 -5.22 -44.59 15.05
CA LYS A 172 -6.47 -43.92 14.69
C LYS A 172 -6.29 -42.42 14.73
N TYR A 173 -7.06 -41.77 13.89
CA TYR A 173 -7.11 -40.32 13.77
C TYR A 173 -8.51 -39.85 14.15
N MET A 174 -8.57 -38.71 14.80
CA MET A 174 -9.80 -38.01 15.05
C MET A 174 -9.60 -36.51 14.84
N ILE A 175 -10.62 -35.85 14.31
CA ILE A 175 -10.66 -34.42 14.16
C ILE A 175 -11.73 -33.89 15.08
N TYR A 176 -11.37 -32.97 15.96
CA TYR A 176 -12.30 -32.24 16.79
C TYR A 176 -12.35 -30.80 16.36
N THR A 177 -13.52 -30.23 16.45
CA THR A 177 -13.74 -28.82 16.23
C THR A 177 -14.12 -28.17 17.55
N GLU A 178 -13.47 -27.09 17.89
CA GLU A 178 -13.78 -26.29 19.07
C GLU A 178 -14.32 -24.94 18.56
N GLU A 179 -15.50 -24.55 19.05
CA GLU A 179 -16.04 -23.21 18.79
C GLU A 179 -15.34 -22.22 19.73
N LEU A 180 -14.91 -21.12 19.17
CA LEU A 180 -14.23 -20.07 19.93
C LEU A 180 -15.27 -19.15 20.58
N GLU A 181 -15.16 -18.96 21.89
CA GLU A 181 -16.13 -18.19 22.69
C GLU A 181 -16.07 -16.67 22.46
N LYS A 182 -15.06 -16.17 21.77
CA LYS A 182 -14.92 -14.74 21.49
C LYS A 182 -15.87 -14.29 20.39
N GLU A 183 -16.61 -13.22 20.61
CA GLU A 183 -17.54 -12.66 19.62
C GLU A 183 -16.85 -12.26 18.29
N GLU A 184 -15.58 -11.90 18.34
CA GLU A 184 -14.78 -11.56 17.15
C GLU A 184 -14.45 -12.77 16.28
N ASP A 185 -14.50 -13.98 16.83
CA ASP A 185 -14.13 -15.24 16.19
C ASP A 185 -15.33 -16.17 15.93
N LYS A 186 -16.56 -15.65 15.99
CA LYS A 186 -17.81 -16.41 15.96
C LYS A 186 -17.98 -17.34 14.75
N ASP A 187 -17.30 -17.02 13.65
CA ASP A 187 -17.30 -17.81 12.41
C ASP A 187 -16.03 -18.66 12.25
N MET A 188 -15.15 -18.67 13.25
CA MET A 188 -13.93 -19.45 13.24
C MET A 188 -14.04 -20.67 14.13
N VAL A 189 -13.50 -21.79 13.66
CA VAL A 189 -13.49 -23.08 14.36
C VAL A 189 -12.06 -23.56 14.49
N MET A 190 -11.63 -23.86 15.70
CA MET A 190 -10.32 -24.46 15.91
C MET A 190 -10.39 -25.97 15.61
N LEU A 191 -9.50 -26.43 14.71
CA LEU A 191 -9.40 -27.83 14.32
C LEU A 191 -8.27 -28.52 15.10
N HIS A 192 -8.62 -29.54 15.86
CA HIS A 192 -7.66 -30.39 16.57
C HIS A 192 -7.52 -31.72 15.87
N LEU A 193 -6.37 -32.00 15.28
CA LEU A 193 -6.03 -33.27 14.68
C LEU A 193 -5.30 -34.15 15.73
N VAL A 194 -5.93 -35.19 16.18
CA VAL A 194 -5.36 -36.09 17.17
C VAL A 194 -5.06 -37.45 16.55
N ARG A 195 -3.81 -37.87 16.64
CA ARG A 195 -3.33 -39.21 16.26
C ARG A 195 -2.95 -40.00 17.50
N ARG A 196 -3.54 -41.16 17.70
CA ARG A 196 -3.22 -42.06 18.83
C ARG A 196 -3.17 -43.52 18.36
N ASN A 197 -2.42 -44.33 19.12
CA ASN A 197 -2.52 -45.77 18.95
C ASN A 197 -3.92 -46.29 19.40
N ASN A 198 -4.32 -47.46 18.93
CA ASN A 198 -5.63 -48.01 19.21
C ASN A 198 -5.97 -48.10 20.71
N LYS A 199 -4.98 -48.34 21.56
CA LYS A 199 -5.19 -48.50 23.00
C LYS A 199 -5.55 -47.16 23.68
N SER A 200 -4.83 -46.10 23.37
CA SER A 200 -5.03 -44.77 24.00
C SER A 200 -6.09 -43.93 23.28
N PHE A 201 -6.52 -44.34 22.10
CA PHE A 201 -7.49 -43.60 21.30
C PHE A 201 -8.88 -43.53 21.98
N TYR A 202 -9.35 -44.65 22.44
CA TYR A 202 -10.69 -44.73 23.05
C TYR A 202 -10.78 -44.01 24.40
N ASP A 203 -9.71 -43.99 25.17
CA ASP A 203 -9.67 -43.29 26.44
C ASP A 203 -9.72 -41.77 26.20
N LEU A 204 -8.95 -41.30 25.24
CA LEU A 204 -8.96 -39.90 24.87
C LEU A 204 -10.28 -39.46 24.21
N ALA A 205 -10.88 -40.35 23.38
CA ALA A 205 -12.18 -40.09 22.77
C ALA A 205 -13.30 -39.92 23.80
N LYS A 206 -13.24 -40.65 24.92
CA LYS A 206 -14.19 -40.46 26.03
C LYS A 206 -14.07 -39.07 26.67
N ILE A 207 -12.85 -38.59 26.87
CA ILE A 207 -12.59 -37.26 27.45
C ILE A 207 -13.20 -36.20 26.56
N TYR A 208 -12.90 -36.22 25.28
CA TYR A 208 -13.41 -35.22 24.34
C TYR A 208 -14.93 -35.29 24.11
N LYS A 209 -15.52 -36.49 24.15
CA LYS A 209 -16.98 -36.63 24.04
C LYS A 209 -17.74 -36.15 25.29
N SER A 210 -17.10 -36.07 26.43
CA SER A 210 -17.70 -35.53 27.66
C SER A 210 -17.67 -34.02 27.74
N ASP A 211 -16.86 -33.34 26.94
CA ASP A 211 -16.78 -31.88 26.86
C ASP A 211 -17.85 -31.36 25.90
N ARG A 212 -18.76 -30.49 26.41
CA ARG A 212 -19.90 -29.97 25.64
C ARG A 212 -19.45 -28.99 24.53
N ASN A 213 -18.24 -28.48 24.58
CA ASN A 213 -17.69 -27.54 23.63
C ASN A 213 -16.99 -28.22 22.45
N TRP A 214 -16.99 -29.54 22.40
CA TRP A 214 -16.29 -30.30 21.37
C TRP A 214 -17.27 -31.05 20.48
N PHE A 215 -17.22 -30.81 19.16
CA PHE A 215 -18.02 -31.52 18.18
C PHE A 215 -17.20 -32.61 17.51
N TYR A 216 -17.69 -33.85 17.63
CA TYR A 216 -17.10 -35.01 16.99
C TYR A 216 -17.64 -35.19 15.57
N ARG A 217 -16.74 -35.18 14.58
CA ARG A 217 -17.07 -35.66 13.24
C ARG A 217 -16.49 -37.06 13.05
N GLU A 218 -17.37 -38.04 12.97
CA GLU A 218 -17.01 -39.43 12.69
C GLU A 218 -16.37 -39.56 11.31
N ASN A 219 -15.24 -40.31 11.28
CA ASN A 219 -14.71 -41.02 10.13
C ASN A 219 -14.64 -40.27 8.81
N LEU A 220 -13.66 -39.41 8.70
CA LEU A 220 -12.97 -39.25 7.41
C LEU A 220 -11.87 -40.32 7.39
N PRO A 221 -11.96 -41.35 6.53
CA PRO A 221 -10.82 -42.19 6.23
C PRO A 221 -9.81 -41.31 5.47
N ILE A 222 -8.91 -40.67 6.21
CA ILE A 222 -7.75 -40.05 5.61
C ILE A 222 -6.81 -41.19 5.28
N SER A 223 -6.98 -41.77 4.11
CA SER A 223 -5.95 -42.54 3.44
C SER A 223 -4.84 -41.56 3.03
N MET A 224 -4.00 -41.18 3.96
CA MET A 224 -2.73 -40.59 3.64
C MET A 224 -1.74 -41.74 3.40
N THR A 225 -1.77 -42.31 2.22
CA THR A 225 -0.59 -42.95 1.65
C THR A 225 0.33 -41.83 1.15
N PRO A 226 1.51 -41.61 1.76
CA PRO A 226 2.50 -40.74 1.16
C PRO A 226 3.18 -41.59 0.07
N ASN A 227 2.71 -41.48 -1.12
CA ASN A 227 3.41 -41.78 -2.35
C ASN A 227 2.40 -42.03 -3.48
N GLU A 228 1.86 -40.97 -4.02
CA GLU A 228 1.49 -40.88 -5.42
C GLU A 228 1.54 -39.39 -5.79
N GLN A 229 2.76 -38.96 -6.05
CA GLN A 229 3.06 -37.90 -7.03
C GLN A 229 4.42 -38.22 -7.64
#